data_d6b2ce8542f4d31f93f7072fb45a4a43
#
_entry.id   d6b2ce8542f4d31f93f7072fb45a4a43
#
_cell.length_a   1.000
_cell.length_b   1.000
_cell.length_c   1.000
_cell.angle_alpha   90.00
_cell.angle_beta   90.00
_cell.angle_gamma   90.00
#
_symmetry.space_group_name_H-M   'P 1'
#
loop_
_entity.id
_entity.type
_entity.pdbx_description
1 polymer ?
#
loop_
_entity_poly.entity_id
_entity_poly.type
_entity_poly.pdbx_seq_one_letter_code
_entity_poly.pdbx_strand_id
1 'polypeptide(L)'
;MLILALQHVLAMFGATILVPILVNEIAGCEVLTIPVALFTSGLGTLIYILCTKGKSPVYLGSSFAFISPIAYAYLAGGKSGVGLGIFAVGLIYVIVAILIKIFGHDWIHKLIPPVVIGPMIMVIGLGLAPTAISEIGINGGDLNLKYLIVAIVSFIVTAITATRAKGFLKIIPFLIGIVSGYVLSIILGLVDFTSIQKESYFSIPKFILPFKDYALSLKGILTIAPIALVTIAEHLGDHMALSTIIKKDLIKDPGLDKTLLGDGIATSVAGLLGGPANTTYGENTSVVGMTKVASVKVIGLAAIIAIIISFFGKIIGVLATIPSPVLGGISLLLYGFIAVNGLKVIVQNQIDFDDVKNVIVVSTMLVLGLGGAIISIITKNTNIQISGMSLAAIIGIILNLILSNTKKETNK
;
A
#
# COMPACT_ATOMS: atom_id res chain seq x y z
N MET A 1 2.20 27.19 2.38
CA MET A 1 2.32 26.09 1.42
C MET A 1 3.39 25.08 1.83
N LEU A 2 4.64 25.50 2.09
CA LEU A 2 5.74 24.59 2.46
C LEU A 2 5.43 23.75 3.73
N ILE A 3 4.93 24.36 4.81
CA ILE A 3 4.59 23.64 6.05
C ILE A 3 3.55 22.55 5.80
N LEU A 4 2.52 22.83 4.99
CA LEU A 4 1.51 21.84 4.63
C LEU A 4 2.12 20.72 3.76
N ALA A 5 3.00 21.05 2.82
CA ALA A 5 3.70 20.04 2.02
C ALA A 5 4.59 19.14 2.89
N LEU A 6 5.31 19.70 3.86
CA LEU A 6 6.08 18.91 4.84
C LEU A 6 5.19 17.99 5.69
N GLN A 7 3.97 18.44 6.04
CA GLN A 7 3.01 17.57 6.74
C GLN A 7 2.64 16.34 5.89
N HIS A 8 2.40 16.54 4.59
CA HIS A 8 2.13 15.43 3.68
C HIS A 8 3.34 14.51 3.50
N VAL A 9 4.55 15.06 3.41
CA VAL A 9 5.79 14.27 3.35
C VAL A 9 5.93 13.41 4.61
N LEU A 10 5.78 14.00 5.79
CA LEU A 10 5.93 13.29 7.06
C LEU A 10 4.83 12.24 7.28
N ALA A 11 3.62 12.48 6.77
CA ALA A 11 2.51 11.52 6.85
C ALA A 11 2.78 10.28 5.97
N MET A 12 3.25 10.49 4.72
CA MET A 12 3.51 9.37 3.80
C MET A 12 4.82 8.65 4.10
N PHE A 13 5.75 9.32 4.78
CA PHE A 13 7.14 8.87 4.90
C PHE A 13 7.22 7.48 5.55
N GLY A 14 6.58 7.31 6.71
CA GLY A 14 6.58 6.03 7.43
C GLY A 14 6.04 4.88 6.58
N ALA A 15 4.88 5.07 5.94
CA ALA A 15 4.26 4.06 5.10
C ALA A 15 5.12 3.72 3.86
N THR A 16 5.68 4.74 3.20
CA THR A 16 6.49 4.53 1.98
C THR A 16 7.77 3.77 2.23
N ILE A 17 8.45 4.02 3.36
CA ILE A 17 9.71 3.33 3.69
C ILE A 17 9.51 1.91 4.24
N LEU A 18 8.35 1.63 4.85
CA LEU A 18 8.05 0.30 5.39
C LEU A 18 7.97 -0.76 4.30
N VAL A 19 7.38 -0.45 3.14
CA VAL A 19 7.19 -1.42 2.07
C VAL A 19 8.52 -2.05 1.60
N PRO A 20 9.57 -1.29 1.19
CA PRO A 20 10.84 -1.90 0.81
C PRO A 20 11.49 -2.67 1.96
N ILE A 21 11.40 -2.21 3.20
CA ILE A 21 11.96 -2.90 4.36
C ILE A 21 11.30 -4.28 4.52
N LEU A 22 9.96 -4.32 4.56
CA LEU A 22 9.19 -5.55 4.75
C LEU A 22 9.35 -6.54 3.58
N VAL A 23 9.38 -6.04 2.35
CA VAL A 23 9.66 -6.88 1.17
C VAL A 23 11.03 -7.54 1.29
N ASN A 24 12.05 -6.77 1.66
CA ASN A 24 13.42 -7.26 1.80
C ASN A 24 13.54 -8.28 2.95
N GLU A 25 12.84 -8.08 4.05
CA GLU A 25 12.80 -9.00 5.18
C GLU A 25 12.17 -10.34 4.78
N ILE A 26 11.00 -10.32 4.13
CA ILE A 26 10.32 -11.53 3.65
C ILE A 26 11.15 -12.27 2.59
N ALA A 27 11.81 -11.52 1.70
CA ALA A 27 12.65 -12.10 0.65
C ALA A 27 14.03 -12.58 1.15
N GLY A 28 14.47 -12.14 2.33
CA GLY A 28 15.79 -12.43 2.90
C GLY A 28 16.96 -11.73 2.19
N CYS A 29 16.68 -10.73 1.34
CA CYS A 29 17.68 -9.99 0.58
C CYS A 29 17.16 -8.63 0.08
N GLU A 30 18.06 -7.76 -0.44
CA GLU A 30 17.67 -6.47 -1.00
C GLU A 30 16.97 -6.61 -2.36
N VAL A 31 15.65 -6.53 -2.36
CA VAL A 31 14.78 -6.51 -3.55
C VAL A 31 14.45 -5.08 -3.96
N LEU A 32 14.00 -4.28 -3.01
CA LEU A 32 13.62 -2.88 -3.18
C LEU A 32 14.50 -1.98 -2.31
N THR A 33 14.72 -0.75 -2.74
CA THR A 33 15.47 0.23 -1.97
C THR A 33 14.60 1.40 -1.54
N ILE A 34 14.82 1.93 -0.34
CA ILE A 34 14.09 3.09 0.20
C ILE A 34 14.22 4.32 -0.73
N PRO A 35 15.42 4.67 -1.27
CA PRO A 35 15.56 5.80 -2.18
C PRO A 35 14.66 5.70 -3.42
N VAL A 36 14.62 4.51 -4.05
CA VAL A 36 13.80 4.31 -5.26
C VAL A 36 12.31 4.36 -4.91
N ALA A 37 11.89 3.82 -3.75
CA ALA A 37 10.51 3.89 -3.30
C ALA A 37 10.06 5.35 -3.08
N LEU A 38 10.87 6.18 -2.42
CA LEU A 38 10.59 7.61 -2.21
C LEU A 38 10.56 8.37 -3.56
N PHE A 39 11.52 8.10 -4.45
CA PHE A 39 11.58 8.72 -5.77
C PHE A 39 10.34 8.39 -6.60
N THR A 40 9.98 7.10 -6.69
CA THR A 40 8.84 6.65 -7.51
C THR A 40 7.50 7.05 -6.92
N SER A 41 7.38 7.17 -5.60
CA SER A 41 6.22 7.75 -4.92
C SER A 41 6.02 9.22 -5.33
N GLY A 42 7.07 10.04 -5.24
CA GLY A 42 7.01 11.45 -5.66
C GLY A 42 6.75 11.61 -7.16
N LEU A 43 7.51 10.89 -8.01
CA LEU A 43 7.33 10.91 -9.46
C LEU A 43 5.93 10.44 -9.85
N GLY A 44 5.45 9.34 -9.27
CA GLY A 44 4.12 8.79 -9.48
C GLY A 44 3.02 9.80 -9.11
N THR A 45 3.18 10.50 -7.98
CA THR A 45 2.25 11.57 -7.57
C THR A 45 2.21 12.71 -8.59
N LEU A 46 3.36 13.13 -9.14
CA LEU A 46 3.39 14.16 -10.19
C LEU A 46 2.71 13.68 -11.48
N ILE A 47 2.95 12.43 -11.90
CA ILE A 47 2.27 11.82 -13.05
C ILE A 47 0.76 11.80 -12.81
N TYR A 48 0.30 11.38 -11.63
CA TYR A 48 -1.10 11.36 -11.26
C TYR A 48 -1.75 12.75 -11.34
N ILE A 49 -1.07 13.79 -10.82
CA ILE A 49 -1.53 15.17 -10.89
C ILE A 49 -1.69 15.63 -12.35
N LEU A 50 -0.78 15.26 -13.23
CA LEU A 50 -0.88 15.58 -14.66
C LEU A 50 -2.07 14.87 -15.32
N CYS A 51 -2.26 13.57 -15.08
CA CYS A 51 -3.36 12.80 -15.64
C CYS A 51 -4.72 13.30 -15.15
N THR A 52 -4.83 13.72 -13.88
CA THR A 52 -6.05 14.28 -13.29
C THR A 52 -6.24 15.77 -13.58
N LYS A 53 -5.36 16.38 -14.39
CA LYS A 53 -5.38 17.82 -14.73
C LYS A 53 -5.41 18.72 -13.48
N GLY A 54 -4.73 18.32 -12.42
CA GLY A 54 -4.66 19.08 -11.18
C GLY A 54 -5.99 19.15 -10.40
N LYS A 55 -6.91 18.21 -10.59
CA LYS A 55 -8.23 18.23 -9.95
C LYS A 55 -8.34 17.34 -8.72
N SER A 56 -7.47 16.34 -8.58
CA SER A 56 -7.51 15.37 -7.47
C SER A 56 -6.28 15.56 -6.56
N PRO A 57 -6.49 15.96 -5.28
CA PRO A 57 -5.40 16.18 -4.33
C PRO A 57 -4.98 14.88 -3.62
N VAL A 58 -4.65 13.86 -4.40
CA VAL A 58 -4.19 12.55 -3.92
C VAL A 58 -2.67 12.49 -3.97
N TYR A 59 -2.06 11.90 -2.95
CA TYR A 59 -0.66 11.51 -2.91
C TYR A 59 -0.56 10.01 -3.13
N LEU A 60 0.36 9.58 -4.00
CA LEU A 60 0.63 8.18 -4.27
C LEU A 60 1.88 7.72 -3.52
N GLY A 61 1.84 6.53 -2.98
CA GLY A 61 3.00 5.92 -2.32
C GLY A 61 3.03 4.42 -2.45
N SER A 62 3.95 3.77 -1.77
CA SER A 62 4.19 2.34 -1.87
C SER A 62 3.03 1.52 -1.31
N SER A 63 2.46 0.62 -2.11
CA SER A 63 1.29 -0.16 -1.72
C SER A 63 1.64 -1.36 -0.83
N PHE A 64 0.97 -1.47 0.31
CA PHE A 64 1.11 -2.61 1.24
C PHE A 64 0.55 -3.92 0.66
N ALA A 65 -0.42 -3.85 -0.25
CA ALA A 65 -1.00 -5.03 -0.89
C ALA A 65 0.04 -5.85 -1.67
N PHE A 66 1.12 -5.22 -2.10
CA PHE A 66 2.15 -5.86 -2.90
C PHE A 66 3.35 -6.39 -2.10
N ILE A 67 3.41 -6.23 -0.77
CA ILE A 67 4.57 -6.66 0.03
C ILE A 67 4.88 -8.14 -0.19
N SER A 68 3.96 -9.04 0.17
CA SER A 68 4.17 -10.48 -0.03
C SER A 68 4.25 -10.89 -1.50
N PRO A 69 3.39 -10.38 -2.42
CA PRO A 69 3.49 -10.67 -3.85
C PRO A 69 4.83 -10.29 -4.48
N ILE A 70 5.41 -9.15 -4.11
CA ILE A 70 6.73 -8.72 -4.60
C ILE A 70 7.82 -9.67 -4.10
N ALA A 71 7.81 -10.04 -2.81
CA ALA A 71 8.78 -10.97 -2.25
C ALA A 71 8.71 -12.34 -2.95
N TYR A 72 7.50 -12.89 -3.14
CA TYR A 72 7.30 -14.15 -3.86
C TYR A 72 7.69 -14.06 -5.35
N ALA A 73 7.36 -12.96 -6.02
CA ALA A 73 7.75 -12.74 -7.41
C ALA A 73 9.28 -12.66 -7.57
N TYR A 74 9.96 -12.08 -6.59
CA TYR A 74 11.42 -12.07 -6.57
C TYR A 74 12.00 -13.49 -6.42
N LEU A 75 11.49 -14.30 -5.52
CA LEU A 75 11.91 -15.69 -5.35
C LEU A 75 11.65 -16.54 -6.60
N ALA A 76 10.59 -16.23 -7.36
CA ALA A 76 10.20 -16.95 -8.57
C ALA A 76 10.91 -16.47 -9.85
N GLY A 77 11.27 -15.19 -9.95
CA GLY A 77 11.73 -14.57 -11.20
C GLY A 77 12.76 -13.44 -11.04
N GLY A 78 13.34 -13.27 -9.83
CA GLY A 78 14.33 -12.24 -9.55
C GLY A 78 13.79 -10.82 -9.68
N LYS A 79 14.70 -9.84 -9.80
CA LYS A 79 14.37 -8.41 -9.98
C LYS A 79 13.52 -8.17 -11.23
N SER A 80 13.76 -8.92 -12.30
CA SER A 80 12.95 -8.87 -13.53
C SER A 80 11.50 -9.26 -13.29
N GLY A 81 11.25 -10.31 -12.50
CA GLY A 81 9.92 -10.75 -12.13
C GLY A 81 9.15 -9.68 -11.37
N VAL A 82 9.81 -8.99 -10.44
CA VAL A 82 9.23 -7.89 -9.68
C VAL A 82 8.90 -6.70 -10.58
N GLY A 83 9.88 -6.18 -11.31
CA GLY A 83 9.68 -4.97 -12.12
C GLY A 83 8.63 -5.15 -13.20
N LEU A 84 8.66 -6.28 -13.94
CA LEU A 84 7.68 -6.59 -14.98
C LEU A 84 6.30 -6.91 -14.39
N GLY A 85 6.25 -7.53 -13.20
CA GLY A 85 4.99 -7.77 -12.50
C GLY A 85 4.30 -6.47 -12.10
N ILE A 86 5.02 -5.52 -11.52
CA ILE A 86 4.52 -4.19 -11.16
C ILE A 86 4.15 -3.39 -12.42
N PHE A 87 4.95 -3.45 -13.47
CA PHE A 87 4.62 -2.84 -14.76
C PHE A 87 3.30 -3.37 -15.32
N ALA A 88 3.08 -4.69 -15.26
CA ALA A 88 1.85 -5.31 -15.71
C ALA A 88 0.62 -4.86 -14.89
N VAL A 89 0.75 -4.67 -13.57
CA VAL A 89 -0.30 -4.07 -12.74
C VAL A 89 -0.68 -2.70 -13.26
N GLY A 90 0.30 -1.83 -13.51
CA GLY A 90 0.02 -0.50 -14.05
C GLY A 90 -0.66 -0.55 -15.41
N LEU A 91 -0.29 -1.51 -16.30
CA LEU A 91 -0.98 -1.72 -17.57
C LEU A 91 -2.43 -2.16 -17.38
N ILE A 92 -2.71 -3.04 -16.40
CA ILE A 92 -4.10 -3.43 -16.08
C ILE A 92 -4.92 -2.21 -15.67
N TYR A 93 -4.38 -1.33 -14.84
CA TYR A 93 -5.04 -0.06 -14.47
C TYR A 93 -5.34 0.81 -15.70
N VAL A 94 -4.36 0.96 -16.60
CA VAL A 94 -4.52 1.73 -17.85
C VAL A 94 -5.62 1.10 -18.72
N ILE A 95 -5.64 -0.23 -18.85
CA ILE A 95 -6.69 -0.92 -19.60
C ILE A 95 -8.07 -0.68 -18.97
N VAL A 96 -8.19 -0.82 -17.64
CA VAL A 96 -9.43 -0.56 -16.91
C VAL A 96 -9.86 0.89 -17.07
N ALA A 97 -8.94 1.85 -17.00
CA ALA A 97 -9.21 3.26 -17.23
C ALA A 97 -9.76 3.54 -18.62
N ILE A 98 -9.19 2.89 -19.66
CA ILE A 98 -9.69 2.98 -21.05
C ILE A 98 -11.09 2.37 -21.16
N LEU A 99 -11.33 1.21 -20.55
CA LEU A 99 -12.66 0.58 -20.55
C LEU A 99 -13.69 1.47 -19.85
N ILE A 100 -13.34 2.10 -18.71
CA ILE A 100 -14.22 3.07 -18.03
C ILE A 100 -14.51 4.27 -18.93
N LYS A 101 -13.52 4.78 -19.64
CA LYS A 101 -13.72 5.89 -20.57
C LYS A 101 -14.67 5.56 -21.73
N ILE A 102 -14.66 4.30 -22.20
CA ILE A 102 -15.49 3.85 -23.34
C ILE A 102 -16.90 3.47 -22.87
N PHE A 103 -17.00 2.69 -21.78
CA PHE A 103 -18.26 2.06 -21.34
C PHE A 103 -18.90 2.73 -20.12
N GLY A 104 -18.28 3.82 -19.59
CA GLY A 104 -18.70 4.43 -18.33
C GLY A 104 -18.15 3.67 -17.10
N HIS A 105 -18.51 4.14 -15.91
CA HIS A 105 -17.99 3.59 -14.64
C HIS A 105 -18.97 2.62 -13.95
N ASP A 106 -20.22 2.50 -14.43
CA ASP A 106 -21.25 1.73 -13.73
C ASP A 106 -20.95 0.23 -13.66
N TRP A 107 -20.26 -0.32 -14.67
CA TRP A 107 -19.91 -1.73 -14.71
C TRP A 107 -18.88 -2.09 -13.64
N ILE A 108 -17.94 -1.17 -13.30
CA ILE A 108 -16.93 -1.43 -12.29
C ILE A 108 -17.56 -1.47 -10.89
N HIS A 109 -18.56 -0.62 -10.61
CA HIS A 109 -19.33 -0.66 -9.37
C HIS A 109 -20.16 -1.94 -9.22
N LYS A 110 -20.59 -2.55 -10.32
CA LYS A 110 -21.26 -3.87 -10.31
C LYS A 110 -20.27 -5.01 -10.10
N LEU A 111 -19.07 -4.88 -10.69
CA LEU A 111 -18.01 -5.89 -10.57
C LEU A 111 -17.40 -5.91 -9.19
N ILE A 112 -17.09 -4.73 -8.65
CA ILE A 112 -16.42 -4.52 -7.37
C ILE A 112 -17.29 -3.62 -6.47
N PRO A 113 -18.41 -4.14 -5.93
CA PRO A 113 -19.28 -3.39 -5.02
C PRO A 113 -18.66 -3.31 -3.62
N PRO A 114 -19.18 -2.45 -2.73
CA PRO A 114 -18.67 -2.29 -1.36
C PRO A 114 -18.54 -3.58 -0.56
N VAL A 115 -19.41 -4.57 -0.78
CA VAL A 115 -19.36 -5.89 -0.14
C VAL A 115 -18.11 -6.70 -0.55
N VAL A 116 -17.47 -6.33 -1.67
CA VAL A 116 -16.19 -6.90 -2.15
C VAL A 116 -15.03 -6.01 -1.74
N ILE A 117 -15.17 -4.67 -1.87
CA ILE A 117 -14.12 -3.69 -1.51
C ILE A 117 -13.71 -3.83 -0.05
N GLY A 118 -14.70 -3.83 0.86
CA GLY A 118 -14.44 -3.86 2.30
C GLY A 118 -13.57 -5.03 2.74
N PRO A 119 -13.95 -6.28 2.45
CA PRO A 119 -13.12 -7.46 2.76
C PRO A 119 -11.75 -7.44 2.08
N MET A 120 -11.61 -6.93 0.85
CA MET A 120 -10.30 -6.81 0.21
C MET A 120 -9.35 -5.93 1.03
N ILE A 121 -9.81 -4.75 1.45
CA ILE A 121 -9.01 -3.83 2.28
C ILE A 121 -8.72 -4.47 3.64
N MET A 122 -9.69 -5.18 4.25
CA MET A 122 -9.45 -5.89 5.51
C MET A 122 -8.36 -6.96 5.37
N VAL A 123 -8.36 -7.72 4.28
CA VAL A 123 -7.36 -8.76 4.01
C VAL A 123 -5.97 -8.14 3.80
N ILE A 124 -5.85 -6.96 3.18
CA ILE A 124 -4.56 -6.25 3.08
C ILE A 124 -3.98 -6.00 4.47
N GLY A 125 -4.75 -5.38 5.35
CA GLY A 125 -4.26 -5.03 6.70
C GLY A 125 -3.99 -6.25 7.56
N LEU A 126 -4.97 -7.15 7.70
CA LEU A 126 -4.86 -8.33 8.57
C LEU A 126 -3.90 -9.39 8.03
N GLY A 127 -3.74 -9.49 6.71
CA GLY A 127 -2.81 -10.43 6.09
C GLY A 127 -1.33 -10.14 6.42
N LEU A 128 -1.02 -8.90 6.81
CA LEU A 128 0.31 -8.49 7.26
C LEU A 128 0.51 -8.62 8.78
N ALA A 129 -0.54 -8.95 9.54
CA ALA A 129 -0.44 -9.07 11.00
C ALA A 129 0.62 -10.07 11.48
N PRO A 130 0.82 -11.25 10.85
CA PRO A 130 1.89 -12.18 11.24
C PRO A 130 3.29 -11.55 11.15
N THR A 131 3.54 -10.67 10.16
CA THR A 131 4.81 -9.96 10.02
C THR A 131 5.05 -9.05 11.23
N ALA A 132 4.06 -8.24 11.63
CA ALA A 132 4.18 -7.37 12.80
C ALA A 132 4.48 -8.17 14.08
N ILE A 133 3.81 -9.31 14.27
CA ILE A 133 4.05 -10.21 15.42
C ILE A 133 5.47 -10.77 15.39
N SER A 134 5.97 -11.15 14.22
CA SER A 134 7.35 -11.64 14.03
C SER A 134 8.38 -10.57 14.34
N GLU A 135 8.17 -9.33 13.86
CA GLU A 135 9.08 -8.19 14.09
C GLU A 135 9.18 -7.83 15.59
N ILE A 136 8.11 -7.99 16.36
CA ILE A 136 8.10 -7.80 17.82
C ILE A 136 8.84 -8.94 18.53
N GLY A 137 8.92 -10.14 17.90
CA GLY A 137 9.53 -11.32 18.47
C GLY A 137 8.64 -12.10 19.44
N ILE A 138 7.31 -12.08 19.22
CA ILE A 138 6.30 -12.82 20.01
C ILE A 138 5.62 -13.93 19.19
N ASN A 139 6.36 -14.54 18.28
CA ASN A 139 5.91 -15.58 17.35
C ASN A 139 6.20 -17.02 17.82
N GLY A 140 6.40 -17.22 19.14
CA GLY A 140 6.61 -18.53 19.76
C GLY A 140 8.09 -18.93 19.95
N GLY A 141 9.04 -18.07 19.57
CA GLY A 141 10.46 -18.23 19.88
C GLY A 141 10.86 -17.70 21.27
N ASP A 142 12.15 -17.67 21.54
CA ASP A 142 12.69 -17.08 22.78
C ASP A 142 12.38 -15.58 22.85
N LEU A 143 11.75 -15.16 23.94
CA LEU A 143 11.31 -13.79 24.13
C LEU A 143 12.51 -12.86 24.35
N ASN A 144 12.75 -11.95 23.43
CA ASN A 144 13.70 -10.86 23.62
C ASN A 144 13.01 -9.66 24.31
N LEU A 145 13.26 -9.51 25.60
CA LEU A 145 12.62 -8.47 26.41
C LEU A 145 12.93 -7.05 25.90
N LYS A 146 14.14 -6.79 25.35
CA LYS A 146 14.48 -5.50 24.76
C LYS A 146 13.61 -5.21 23.53
N TYR A 147 13.38 -6.21 22.67
CA TYR A 147 12.52 -6.08 21.50
C TYR A 147 11.08 -5.78 21.90
N LEU A 148 10.55 -6.53 22.86
CA LEU A 148 9.19 -6.31 23.38
C LEU A 148 9.01 -4.90 23.95
N ILE A 149 9.94 -4.41 24.76
CA ILE A 149 9.89 -3.06 25.34
C ILE A 149 9.89 -1.99 24.24
N VAL A 150 10.78 -2.10 23.25
CA VAL A 150 10.86 -1.16 22.13
C VAL A 150 9.53 -1.16 21.34
N ALA A 151 8.99 -2.33 21.02
CA ALA A 151 7.73 -2.45 20.29
C ALA A 151 6.55 -1.85 21.08
N ILE A 152 6.46 -2.13 22.38
CA ILE A 152 5.40 -1.56 23.25
C ILE A 152 5.51 -0.04 23.31
N VAL A 153 6.71 0.51 23.46
CA VAL A 153 6.92 1.98 23.50
C VAL A 153 6.53 2.59 22.17
N SER A 154 6.98 2.03 21.04
CA SER A 154 6.63 2.52 19.70
C SER A 154 5.12 2.50 19.49
N PHE A 155 4.45 1.41 19.87
CA PHE A 155 3.00 1.26 19.80
C PHE A 155 2.26 2.29 20.66
N ILE A 156 2.59 2.36 21.96
CA ILE A 156 1.90 3.24 22.92
C ILE A 156 2.09 4.71 22.56
N VAL A 157 3.30 5.13 22.20
CA VAL A 157 3.57 6.51 21.79
C VAL A 157 2.79 6.86 20.54
N THR A 158 2.74 5.97 19.54
CA THR A 158 1.91 6.15 18.34
C THR A 158 0.44 6.29 18.71
N ALA A 159 -0.10 5.39 19.52
CA ALA A 159 -1.50 5.38 19.93
C ALA A 159 -1.89 6.65 20.73
N ILE A 160 -1.06 7.07 21.68
CA ILE A 160 -1.28 8.30 22.45
C ILE A 160 -1.21 9.52 21.55
N THR A 161 -0.23 9.57 20.65
CA THR A 161 -0.12 10.69 19.69
C THR A 161 -1.32 10.76 18.77
N ALA A 162 -1.76 9.64 18.22
CA ALA A 162 -2.95 9.59 17.35
C ALA A 162 -4.24 10.05 18.04
N THR A 163 -4.37 9.76 19.35
CA THR A 163 -5.62 10.01 20.09
C THR A 163 -5.63 11.32 20.86
N ARG A 164 -4.52 11.71 21.48
CA ARG A 164 -4.45 12.85 22.42
C ARG A 164 -3.71 14.06 21.90
N ALA A 165 -2.83 13.90 20.90
CA ALA A 165 -2.09 15.03 20.36
C ALA A 165 -3.03 16.02 19.64
N LYS A 166 -2.61 17.29 19.63
CA LYS A 166 -3.32 18.38 18.96
C LYS A 166 -2.44 18.98 17.87
N GLY A 167 -3.07 19.66 16.92
CA GLY A 167 -2.36 20.36 15.84
C GLY A 167 -1.50 19.42 15.00
N PHE A 168 -0.25 19.82 14.73
CA PHE A 168 0.66 19.13 13.83
C PHE A 168 1.01 17.70 14.29
N LEU A 169 1.25 17.49 15.58
CA LEU A 169 1.64 16.16 16.10
C LEU A 169 0.58 15.08 15.85
N LYS A 170 -0.71 15.45 15.82
CA LYS A 170 -1.80 14.52 15.51
C LYS A 170 -1.73 13.97 14.09
N ILE A 171 -1.06 14.67 13.18
CA ILE A 171 -0.95 14.31 11.76
C ILE A 171 0.15 13.25 11.52
N ILE A 172 1.14 13.17 12.40
CA ILE A 172 2.35 12.35 12.22
C ILE A 172 2.56 11.31 13.35
N PRO A 173 1.52 10.62 13.82
CA PRO A 173 1.65 9.72 14.97
C PRO A 173 2.64 8.58 14.71
N PHE A 174 2.65 8.02 13.51
CA PHE A 174 3.56 6.94 13.13
C PHE A 174 5.02 7.39 13.15
N LEU A 175 5.30 8.60 12.64
CA LEU A 175 6.65 9.15 12.68
C LEU A 175 7.13 9.37 14.11
N ILE A 176 6.27 9.89 15.00
CA ILE A 176 6.61 10.07 16.44
C ILE A 176 6.88 8.72 17.09
N GLY A 177 6.09 7.69 16.77
CA GLY A 177 6.31 6.31 17.21
C GLY A 177 7.65 5.76 16.73
N ILE A 178 8.00 5.95 15.46
CA ILE A 178 9.30 5.55 14.89
C ILE A 178 10.44 6.22 15.67
N VAL A 179 10.38 7.55 15.80
CA VAL A 179 11.44 8.30 16.46
C VAL A 179 11.61 7.88 17.92
N SER A 180 10.51 7.70 18.67
CA SER A 180 10.58 7.28 20.08
C SER A 180 11.13 5.86 20.25
N GLY A 181 10.69 4.92 19.42
CA GLY A 181 11.21 3.56 19.42
C GLY A 181 12.67 3.49 19.00
N TYR A 182 13.06 4.28 18.00
CA TYR A 182 14.44 4.36 17.52
C TYR A 182 15.38 4.94 18.60
N VAL A 183 14.99 6.03 19.28
CA VAL A 183 15.75 6.61 20.40
C VAL A 183 15.91 5.58 21.52
N LEU A 184 14.84 4.87 21.88
CA LEU A 184 14.93 3.80 22.88
C LEU A 184 15.85 2.66 22.43
N SER A 185 15.81 2.30 21.15
CA SER A 185 16.68 1.28 20.58
C SER A 185 18.15 1.67 20.64
N ILE A 186 18.48 2.96 20.45
CA ILE A 186 19.84 3.48 20.65
C ILE A 186 20.27 3.30 22.11
N ILE A 187 19.43 3.69 23.07
CA ILE A 187 19.72 3.56 24.52
C ILE A 187 19.95 2.10 24.91
N LEU A 188 19.19 1.15 24.32
CA LEU A 188 19.31 -0.28 24.60
C LEU A 188 20.43 -0.98 23.81
N GLY A 189 21.18 -0.24 22.96
CA GLY A 189 22.30 -0.77 22.18
C GLY A 189 21.87 -1.71 21.04
N LEU A 190 20.69 -1.49 20.46
CA LEU A 190 20.15 -2.30 19.37
C LEU A 190 20.43 -1.71 17.98
N VAL A 191 21.01 -0.51 17.90
CA VAL A 191 21.26 0.20 16.64
C VAL A 191 22.73 0.09 16.24
N ASP A 192 22.99 -0.39 15.02
CA ASP A 192 24.33 -0.37 14.42
C ASP A 192 24.48 0.84 13.49
N PHE A 193 25.34 1.76 13.87
CA PHE A 193 25.62 3.00 13.12
C PHE A 193 26.65 2.84 12.00
N THR A 194 27.26 1.67 11.84
CA THR A 194 28.34 1.46 10.86
C THR A 194 27.86 1.66 9.42
N SER A 195 26.62 1.30 9.13
CA SER A 195 25.99 1.52 7.83
C SER A 195 25.84 3.01 7.48
N ILE A 196 25.52 3.87 8.46
CA ILE A 196 25.37 5.32 8.24
C ILE A 196 26.71 5.97 7.86
N GLN A 197 27.81 5.48 8.46
CA GLN A 197 29.15 6.04 8.19
C GLN A 197 29.57 5.80 6.72
N LYS A 198 29.16 4.67 6.12
CA LYS A 198 29.50 4.29 4.75
C LYS A 198 28.69 5.06 3.70
N GLU A 199 27.54 5.62 4.07
CA GLU A 199 26.67 6.34 3.15
C GLU A 199 27.19 7.75 2.84
N SER A 200 27.14 8.15 1.56
CA SER A 200 27.44 9.51 1.13
C SER A 200 26.33 10.48 1.55
N TYR A 201 26.65 11.77 1.70
CA TYR A 201 25.62 12.78 1.94
C TYR A 201 24.62 12.83 0.79
N PHE A 202 25.12 12.73 -0.43
CA PHE A 202 24.32 12.71 -1.66
C PHE A 202 24.62 11.44 -2.46
N SER A 203 23.57 10.70 -2.82
CA SER A 203 23.67 9.48 -3.62
C SER A 203 22.53 9.39 -4.62
N ILE A 204 22.82 8.96 -5.84
CA ILE A 204 21.78 8.69 -6.83
C ILE A 204 21.10 7.38 -6.48
N PRO A 205 19.74 7.35 -6.39
CA PRO A 205 19.01 6.10 -6.19
C PRO A 205 19.43 5.03 -7.22
N LYS A 206 19.61 3.80 -6.76
CA LYS A 206 20.02 2.69 -7.64
C LYS A 206 18.80 2.20 -8.44
N PHE A 207 18.47 2.93 -9.50
CA PHE A 207 17.40 2.55 -10.41
C PHE A 207 17.74 1.27 -11.17
N ILE A 208 16.73 0.42 -11.37
CA ILE A 208 16.77 -0.70 -12.29
C ILE A 208 16.18 -0.21 -13.62
N LEU A 209 17.00 -0.14 -14.67
CA LEU A 209 16.58 0.43 -15.94
C LEU A 209 16.02 -0.65 -16.86
N PRO A 210 14.90 -0.39 -17.58
CA PRO A 210 14.35 -1.32 -18.54
C PRO A 210 15.36 -1.61 -19.67
N PHE A 211 15.24 -2.75 -20.28
CA PHE A 211 16.08 -3.26 -21.38
C PHE A 211 17.53 -3.62 -21.02
N LYS A 212 18.06 -3.11 -19.92
CA LYS A 212 19.40 -3.44 -19.45
C LYS A 212 19.35 -4.51 -18.34
N ASP A 213 18.42 -4.33 -17.40
CA ASP A 213 18.36 -5.09 -16.16
C ASP A 213 17.20 -6.09 -16.14
N TYR A 214 16.33 -6.09 -17.17
CA TYR A 214 15.16 -6.96 -17.23
C TYR A 214 15.31 -8.07 -18.28
N ALA A 215 15.14 -9.32 -17.82
CA ALA A 215 14.81 -10.46 -18.67
C ALA A 215 13.30 -10.72 -18.55
N LEU A 216 12.63 -11.17 -19.61
CA LEU A 216 11.21 -11.48 -19.58
C LEU A 216 10.90 -12.55 -18.52
N SER A 217 10.11 -12.23 -17.51
CA SER A 217 9.70 -13.15 -16.45
C SER A 217 8.18 -13.23 -16.33
N LEU A 218 7.59 -14.17 -17.05
CA LEU A 218 6.14 -14.42 -16.97
C LEU A 218 5.71 -14.84 -15.56
N LYS A 219 6.58 -15.53 -14.81
CA LYS A 219 6.31 -15.96 -13.43
C LYS A 219 6.02 -14.78 -12.51
N GLY A 220 6.87 -13.75 -12.55
CA GLY A 220 6.70 -12.54 -11.74
C GLY A 220 5.43 -11.78 -12.11
N ILE A 221 5.14 -11.67 -13.41
CA ILE A 221 3.90 -11.04 -13.89
C ILE A 221 2.68 -11.75 -13.31
N LEU A 222 2.59 -13.07 -13.45
CA LEU A 222 1.43 -13.85 -13.00
C LEU A 222 1.28 -13.88 -11.48
N THR A 223 2.36 -13.70 -10.73
CA THR A 223 2.34 -13.62 -9.26
C THR A 223 1.78 -12.26 -8.79
N ILE A 224 2.16 -11.15 -9.43
CA ILE A 224 1.82 -9.79 -8.98
C ILE A 224 0.53 -9.26 -9.64
N ALA A 225 0.32 -9.53 -10.93
CA ALA A 225 -0.77 -8.94 -11.69
C ALA A 225 -2.19 -9.12 -11.09
N PRO A 226 -2.56 -10.27 -10.48
CA PRO A 226 -3.88 -10.43 -9.88
C PRO A 226 -4.18 -9.45 -8.74
N ILE A 227 -3.16 -8.92 -8.06
CA ILE A 227 -3.31 -7.92 -6.99
C ILE A 227 -3.88 -6.60 -7.54
N ALA A 228 -3.76 -6.32 -8.84
CA ALA A 228 -4.37 -5.17 -9.46
C ALA A 228 -5.88 -5.04 -9.16
N LEU A 229 -6.60 -6.17 -9.07
CA LEU A 229 -8.03 -6.16 -8.73
C LEU A 229 -8.28 -5.65 -7.31
N VAL A 230 -7.40 -6.02 -6.38
CA VAL A 230 -7.47 -5.59 -4.97
C VAL A 230 -7.22 -4.09 -4.87
N THR A 231 -6.17 -3.62 -5.54
CA THR A 231 -5.75 -2.21 -5.44
C THR A 231 -6.60 -1.27 -6.30
N ILE A 232 -7.27 -1.75 -7.34
CA ILE A 232 -8.36 -1.00 -8.00
C ILE A 232 -9.52 -0.79 -7.04
N ALA A 233 -9.87 -1.80 -6.23
CA ALA A 233 -10.91 -1.66 -5.21
C ALA A 233 -10.50 -0.67 -4.11
N GLU A 234 -9.25 -0.73 -3.65
CA GLU A 234 -8.65 0.24 -2.72
C GLU A 234 -8.71 1.66 -3.29
N HIS A 235 -8.27 1.85 -4.53
CA HIS A 235 -8.33 3.13 -5.24
C HIS A 235 -9.75 3.73 -5.27
N LEU A 236 -10.75 2.90 -5.57
CA LEU A 236 -12.17 3.31 -5.53
C LEU A 236 -12.58 3.75 -4.13
N GLY A 237 -12.26 2.95 -3.10
CA GLY A 237 -12.58 3.23 -1.71
C GLY A 237 -11.97 4.56 -1.22
N ASP A 238 -10.69 4.79 -1.52
CA ASP A 238 -9.97 6.00 -1.14
C ASP A 238 -10.53 7.24 -1.83
N HIS A 239 -10.88 7.15 -3.12
CA HIS A 239 -11.51 8.26 -3.85
C HIS A 239 -12.90 8.59 -3.34
N MET A 240 -13.69 7.60 -2.94
CA MET A 240 -14.99 7.80 -2.29
C MET A 240 -14.81 8.49 -0.93
N ALA A 241 -13.85 8.03 -0.13
CA ALA A 241 -13.54 8.63 1.17
C ALA A 241 -13.06 10.08 1.04
N LEU A 242 -12.11 10.34 0.13
CA LEU A 242 -11.61 11.69 -0.13
C LEU A 242 -12.73 12.60 -0.68
N SER A 243 -13.56 12.10 -1.59
CA SER A 243 -14.72 12.84 -2.15
C SER A 243 -15.65 13.35 -1.04
N THR A 244 -15.92 12.49 -0.05
CA THR A 244 -16.72 12.85 1.12
C THR A 244 -16.04 13.95 1.96
N ILE A 245 -14.74 13.86 2.17
CA ILE A 245 -13.96 14.84 2.95
C ILE A 245 -13.94 16.21 2.30
N ILE A 246 -13.69 16.26 0.97
CA ILE A 246 -13.55 17.52 0.21
C ILE A 246 -14.88 18.03 -0.35
N LYS A 247 -15.95 17.27 -0.19
CA LYS A 247 -17.30 17.55 -0.72
C LYS A 247 -17.30 17.76 -2.25
N LYS A 248 -16.52 16.96 -2.96
CA LYS A 248 -16.44 16.90 -4.43
C LYS A 248 -16.41 15.47 -4.88
N ASP A 249 -17.20 15.14 -5.88
CA ASP A 249 -17.24 13.80 -6.46
C ASP A 249 -16.07 13.58 -7.42
N LEU A 250 -14.99 13.00 -6.91
CA LEU A 250 -13.79 12.70 -7.70
C LEU A 250 -14.00 11.56 -8.71
N ILE A 251 -15.03 10.74 -8.50
CA ILE A 251 -15.41 9.69 -9.45
C ILE A 251 -15.97 10.29 -10.74
N LYS A 252 -16.66 11.45 -10.63
CA LYS A 252 -17.21 12.20 -11.77
C LYS A 252 -16.23 13.23 -12.32
N ASP A 253 -15.58 14.02 -11.47
CA ASP A 253 -14.61 15.05 -11.85
C ASP A 253 -13.38 15.02 -10.94
N PRO A 254 -12.21 14.65 -11.43
CA PRO A 254 -11.76 14.53 -12.83
C PRO A 254 -12.29 13.33 -13.61
N GLY A 255 -12.87 12.34 -12.96
CA GLY A 255 -13.35 11.09 -13.51
C GLY A 255 -12.47 9.89 -13.12
N LEU A 256 -13.10 8.77 -12.84
CA LEU A 256 -12.42 7.54 -12.44
C LEU A 256 -11.45 7.03 -13.54
N ASP A 257 -11.77 7.28 -14.81
CA ASP A 257 -10.89 6.99 -15.95
C ASP A 257 -9.53 7.70 -15.83
N LYS A 258 -9.52 8.97 -15.39
CA LYS A 258 -8.27 9.75 -15.26
C LYS A 258 -7.50 9.44 -13.99
N THR A 259 -8.21 9.15 -12.90
CA THR A 259 -7.55 8.82 -11.63
C THR A 259 -6.87 7.45 -11.73
N LEU A 260 -7.54 6.42 -12.30
CA LEU A 260 -6.94 5.12 -12.57
C LEU A 260 -5.84 5.18 -13.63
N LEU A 261 -6.01 5.99 -14.68
CA LEU A 261 -4.95 6.19 -15.68
C LEU A 261 -3.68 6.74 -15.02
N GLY A 262 -3.82 7.75 -14.15
CA GLY A 262 -2.70 8.37 -13.45
C GLY A 262 -1.98 7.39 -12.52
N ASP A 263 -2.73 6.62 -11.75
CA ASP A 263 -2.18 5.60 -10.85
C ASP A 263 -1.52 4.45 -11.64
N GLY A 264 -2.15 4.01 -12.74
CA GLY A 264 -1.61 2.97 -13.61
C GLY A 264 -0.29 3.36 -14.27
N ILE A 265 -0.19 4.57 -14.84
CA ILE A 265 1.07 5.07 -15.42
C ILE A 265 2.13 5.23 -14.32
N ALA A 266 1.76 5.77 -13.15
CA ALA A 266 2.65 5.92 -12.01
C ALA A 266 3.23 4.57 -11.56
N THR A 267 2.37 3.55 -11.42
CA THR A 267 2.76 2.19 -11.05
C THR A 267 3.63 1.53 -12.12
N SER A 268 3.28 1.69 -13.41
CA SER A 268 4.11 1.17 -14.52
C SER A 268 5.51 1.78 -14.50
N VAL A 269 5.61 3.09 -14.33
CA VAL A 269 6.90 3.79 -14.25
C VAL A 269 7.68 3.36 -13.00
N ALA A 270 7.02 3.18 -11.86
CA ALA A 270 7.67 2.69 -10.65
C ALA A 270 8.29 1.30 -10.87
N GLY A 271 7.54 0.36 -11.46
CA GLY A 271 8.04 -0.98 -11.81
C GLY A 271 9.25 -0.95 -12.73
N LEU A 272 9.24 -0.09 -13.76
CA LEU A 272 10.35 0.06 -14.69
C LEU A 272 11.60 0.70 -14.05
N LEU A 273 11.45 1.45 -12.98
CA LEU A 273 12.56 2.05 -12.23
C LEU A 273 13.03 1.19 -11.04
N GLY A 274 12.41 0.02 -10.82
CA GLY A 274 12.73 -0.86 -9.70
C GLY A 274 12.13 -0.41 -8.37
N GLY A 275 11.10 0.43 -8.41
CA GLY A 275 10.31 0.84 -7.24
C GLY A 275 9.13 -0.09 -6.99
N PRO A 276 8.49 0.01 -5.81
CA PRO A 276 7.25 -0.70 -5.50
C PRO A 276 6.07 -0.15 -6.32
N ALA A 277 4.99 -0.95 -6.41
CA ALA A 277 3.74 -0.46 -6.98
C ALA A 277 3.20 0.70 -6.16
N ASN A 278 2.67 1.70 -6.84
CA ASN A 278 2.03 2.84 -6.20
C ASN A 278 0.56 2.54 -5.86
N THR A 279 0.03 3.23 -4.87
CA THR A 279 -1.39 3.29 -4.52
C THR A 279 -1.73 4.64 -3.90
N THR A 280 -3.00 4.94 -3.80
CA THR A 280 -3.50 6.14 -3.08
C THR A 280 -3.25 6.02 -1.58
N TYR A 281 -2.81 7.11 -0.93
CA TYR A 281 -2.46 7.10 0.49
C TYR A 281 -3.56 7.68 1.38
N GLY A 282 -4.15 6.80 2.20
CA GLY A 282 -5.13 7.15 3.23
C GLY A 282 -4.56 8.09 4.30
N GLU A 283 -3.27 7.98 4.62
CA GLU A 283 -2.55 8.87 5.54
C GLU A 283 -2.60 10.31 5.03
N ASN A 284 -2.32 10.53 3.75
CA ASN A 284 -2.36 11.85 3.13
C ASN A 284 -3.80 12.35 2.99
N THR A 285 -4.77 11.48 2.73
CA THR A 285 -6.20 11.79 2.78
C THR A 285 -6.61 12.26 4.17
N SER A 286 -6.07 11.64 5.23
CA SER A 286 -6.29 12.06 6.61
C SER A 286 -5.72 13.46 6.89
N VAL A 287 -4.54 13.80 6.34
CA VAL A 287 -3.98 15.16 6.42
C VAL A 287 -4.93 16.18 5.79
N VAL A 288 -5.49 15.90 4.59
CA VAL A 288 -6.51 16.74 3.96
C VAL A 288 -7.72 16.91 4.86
N GLY A 289 -8.20 15.81 5.45
CA GLY A 289 -9.34 15.81 6.37
C GLY A 289 -9.13 16.68 7.61
N MET A 290 -7.94 16.65 8.20
CA MET A 290 -7.60 17.42 9.41
C MET A 290 -7.29 18.88 9.12
N THR A 291 -6.52 19.16 8.06
CA THR A 291 -6.13 20.52 7.69
C THR A 291 -7.23 21.28 6.96
N LYS A 292 -8.20 20.56 6.40
CA LYS A 292 -9.24 21.08 5.48
C LYS A 292 -8.64 21.75 4.22
N VAL A 293 -7.40 21.42 3.88
CA VAL A 293 -6.69 21.97 2.71
C VAL A 293 -6.52 20.89 1.65
N ALA A 294 -7.42 20.87 0.68
CA ALA A 294 -7.40 19.98 -0.49
C ALA A 294 -6.67 20.65 -1.67
N SER A 295 -5.37 20.89 -1.53
CA SER A 295 -4.59 21.64 -2.53
C SER A 295 -3.63 20.73 -3.30
N VAL A 296 -3.88 20.57 -4.59
CA VAL A 296 -2.99 19.82 -5.50
C VAL A 296 -1.59 20.44 -5.55
N LYS A 297 -1.46 21.76 -5.42
CA LYS A 297 -0.14 22.44 -5.36
C LYS A 297 0.66 22.01 -4.12
N VAL A 298 -0.03 21.78 -2.99
CA VAL A 298 0.60 21.31 -1.75
C VAL A 298 1.06 19.86 -1.94
N ILE A 299 0.22 19.00 -2.52
CA ILE A 299 0.56 17.60 -2.84
C ILE A 299 1.73 17.54 -3.82
N GLY A 300 1.72 18.35 -4.88
CA GLY A 300 2.82 18.41 -5.85
C GLY A 300 4.15 18.86 -5.21
N LEU A 301 4.10 19.84 -4.31
CA LEU A 301 5.29 20.24 -3.57
C LEU A 301 5.79 19.14 -2.63
N ALA A 302 4.89 18.41 -1.97
CA ALA A 302 5.26 17.24 -1.16
C ALA A 302 5.93 16.15 -2.01
N ALA A 303 5.42 15.90 -3.20
CA ALA A 303 6.01 14.96 -4.15
C ALA A 303 7.43 15.36 -4.57
N ILE A 304 7.66 16.65 -4.86
CA ILE A 304 9.00 17.18 -5.19
C ILE A 304 9.95 17.01 -4.00
N ILE A 305 9.49 17.30 -2.77
CA ILE A 305 10.31 17.12 -1.56
C ILE A 305 10.68 15.65 -1.38
N ALA A 306 9.76 14.71 -1.60
CA ALA A 306 10.04 13.27 -1.52
C ALA A 306 11.11 12.84 -2.52
N ILE A 307 11.03 13.33 -3.78
CA ILE A 307 12.07 13.11 -4.80
C ILE A 307 13.41 13.65 -4.30
N ILE A 308 13.45 14.87 -3.77
CA ILE A 308 14.70 15.47 -3.27
C ILE A 308 15.28 14.63 -2.13
N ILE A 309 14.45 14.21 -1.15
CA ILE A 309 14.91 13.40 -0.02
C ILE A 309 15.51 12.07 -0.48
N SER A 310 15.03 11.48 -1.56
CA SER A 310 15.54 10.21 -2.10
C SER A 310 17.02 10.23 -2.49
N PHE A 311 17.61 11.42 -2.70
CA PHE A 311 19.02 11.60 -3.01
C PHE A 311 19.91 11.82 -1.78
N PHE A 312 19.35 11.93 -0.56
CA PHE A 312 20.13 12.13 0.65
C PHE A 312 20.51 10.81 1.32
N GLY A 313 21.69 10.25 0.95
CA GLY A 313 22.15 8.96 1.43
C GLY A 313 22.25 8.85 2.96
N LYS A 314 22.68 9.90 3.66
CA LYS A 314 22.75 9.89 5.15
C LYS A 314 21.36 9.69 5.79
N ILE A 315 20.32 10.32 5.26
CA ILE A 315 18.93 10.12 5.72
C ILE A 315 18.53 8.67 5.51
N ILE A 316 18.81 8.13 4.32
CA ILE A 316 18.51 6.74 3.98
C ILE A 316 19.28 5.77 4.88
N GLY A 317 20.55 6.06 5.15
CA GLY A 317 21.37 5.27 6.09
C GLY A 317 20.77 5.21 7.49
N VAL A 318 20.25 6.33 8.00
CA VAL A 318 19.54 6.33 9.30
C VAL A 318 18.30 5.44 9.25
N LEU A 319 17.50 5.53 8.17
CA LEU A 319 16.29 4.73 8.03
C LEU A 319 16.57 3.23 7.96
N ALA A 320 17.67 2.85 7.30
CA ALA A 320 18.09 1.46 7.20
C ALA A 320 18.59 0.85 8.52
N THR A 321 18.87 1.69 9.55
CA THR A 321 19.28 1.21 10.87
C THR A 321 18.11 1.09 11.86
N ILE A 322 16.86 1.36 11.45
CA ILE A 322 15.69 1.23 12.33
C ILE A 322 15.48 -0.27 12.63
N PRO A 323 15.56 -0.68 13.92
CA PRO A 323 15.40 -2.09 14.28
C PRO A 323 13.97 -2.60 14.08
N SER A 324 13.84 -3.89 13.71
CA SER A 324 12.55 -4.55 13.46
C SER A 324 11.51 -4.33 14.58
N PRO A 325 11.80 -4.37 15.89
CA PRO A 325 10.78 -4.15 16.90
C PRO A 325 10.14 -2.77 16.89
N VAL A 326 10.86 -1.74 16.41
CA VAL A 326 10.27 -0.40 16.20
C VAL A 326 9.19 -0.49 15.11
N LEU A 327 9.52 -1.16 14.02
CA LEU A 327 8.62 -1.35 12.88
C LEU A 327 7.42 -2.21 13.28
N GLY A 328 7.65 -3.32 13.97
CA GLY A 328 6.59 -4.22 14.46
C GLY A 328 5.60 -3.52 15.39
N GLY A 329 6.08 -2.72 16.33
CA GLY A 329 5.22 -1.95 17.24
C GLY A 329 4.30 -0.97 16.50
N ILE A 330 4.80 -0.30 15.46
CA ILE A 330 4.02 0.63 14.64
C ILE A 330 3.08 -0.14 13.71
N SER A 331 3.55 -1.23 13.12
CA SER A 331 2.80 -2.05 12.16
C SER A 331 1.53 -2.64 12.76
N LEU A 332 1.51 -2.94 14.06
CA LEU A 332 0.28 -3.35 14.77
C LEU A 332 -0.86 -2.34 14.59
N LEU A 333 -0.55 -1.04 14.74
CA LEU A 333 -1.57 0.00 14.54
C LEU A 333 -1.85 0.25 13.07
N LEU A 334 -0.83 0.30 12.25
CA LEU A 334 -0.95 0.61 10.83
C LEU A 334 -1.81 -0.43 10.10
N TYR A 335 -1.50 -1.72 10.29
CA TYR A 335 -2.26 -2.81 9.68
C TYR A 335 -3.69 -2.88 10.22
N GLY A 336 -3.85 -2.63 11.53
CA GLY A 336 -5.17 -2.51 12.15
C GLY A 336 -5.98 -1.35 11.54
N PHE A 337 -5.36 -0.21 11.31
CA PHE A 337 -6.05 0.94 10.69
C PHE A 337 -6.46 0.66 9.24
N ILE A 338 -5.62 -0.03 8.45
CA ILE A 338 -5.99 -0.48 7.11
C ILE A 338 -7.21 -1.41 7.20
N ALA A 339 -7.18 -2.41 8.07
CA ALA A 339 -8.29 -3.34 8.24
C ALA A 339 -9.60 -2.63 8.65
N VAL A 340 -9.52 -1.68 9.59
CA VAL A 340 -10.68 -0.87 10.03
C VAL A 340 -11.20 0.04 8.91
N ASN A 341 -10.35 0.50 7.98
CA ASN A 341 -10.84 1.24 6.81
C ASN A 341 -11.70 0.34 5.91
N GLY A 342 -11.33 -0.93 5.73
CA GLY A 342 -12.20 -1.90 5.05
C GLY A 342 -13.52 -2.11 5.76
N LEU A 343 -13.50 -2.23 7.10
CA LEU A 343 -14.73 -2.32 7.90
C LEU A 343 -15.59 -1.06 7.75
N LYS A 344 -15.00 0.13 7.71
CA LYS A 344 -15.75 1.37 7.47
C LYS A 344 -16.47 1.36 6.12
N VAL A 345 -15.87 0.81 5.07
CA VAL A 345 -16.54 0.68 3.77
C VAL A 345 -17.83 -0.14 3.90
N ILE A 346 -17.78 -1.26 4.64
CA ILE A 346 -18.93 -2.11 4.90
C ILE A 346 -20.02 -1.33 5.64
N VAL A 347 -19.67 -0.67 6.75
CA VAL A 347 -20.60 0.05 7.63
C VAL A 347 -21.21 1.28 6.93
N GLN A 348 -20.40 2.07 6.24
CA GLN A 348 -20.85 3.29 5.56
C GLN A 348 -21.78 3.01 4.38
N ASN A 349 -21.61 1.87 3.73
CA ASN A 349 -22.50 1.43 2.65
C ASN A 349 -23.65 0.55 3.13
N GLN A 350 -23.82 0.41 4.46
CA GLN A 350 -24.95 -0.31 5.09
C GLN A 350 -25.14 -1.71 4.49
N ILE A 351 -24.03 -2.46 4.37
CA ILE A 351 -24.08 -3.82 3.83
C ILE A 351 -24.91 -4.68 4.76
N ASP A 352 -26.03 -5.20 4.22
CA ASP A 352 -26.97 -6.04 4.94
C ASP A 352 -26.40 -7.47 5.08
N PHE A 353 -26.14 -7.90 6.29
CA PHE A 353 -25.67 -9.26 6.60
C PHE A 353 -26.81 -10.24 6.93
N ASP A 354 -28.06 -9.78 6.94
CA ASP A 354 -29.21 -10.71 6.90
C ASP A 354 -29.36 -11.30 5.51
N ASP A 355 -28.81 -10.66 4.47
CA ASP A 355 -28.67 -11.25 3.15
C ASP A 355 -27.52 -12.27 3.13
N VAL A 356 -27.87 -13.55 3.11
CA VAL A 356 -26.93 -14.68 3.09
C VAL A 356 -25.89 -14.58 1.98
N LYS A 357 -26.22 -13.97 0.84
CA LYS A 357 -25.29 -13.67 -0.25
C LYS A 357 -24.07 -12.87 0.27
N ASN A 358 -24.35 -11.77 0.97
CA ASN A 358 -23.29 -10.89 1.48
C ASN A 358 -22.42 -11.61 2.50
N VAL A 359 -23.02 -12.44 3.35
CA VAL A 359 -22.31 -13.30 4.31
C VAL A 359 -21.37 -14.26 3.58
N ILE A 360 -21.86 -14.96 2.54
CA ILE A 360 -21.03 -15.91 1.77
C ILE A 360 -19.86 -15.21 1.11
N VAL A 361 -20.08 -14.06 0.46
CA VAL A 361 -19.01 -13.30 -0.21
C VAL A 361 -17.95 -12.88 0.80
N VAL A 362 -18.36 -12.18 1.86
CA VAL A 362 -17.43 -11.62 2.87
C VAL A 362 -16.66 -12.73 3.60
N SER A 363 -17.36 -13.76 4.10
CA SER A 363 -16.73 -14.86 4.84
C SER A 363 -15.73 -15.63 3.98
N THR A 364 -16.08 -15.94 2.74
CA THR A 364 -15.18 -16.64 1.82
C THR A 364 -13.93 -15.82 1.54
N MET A 365 -14.08 -14.51 1.29
CA MET A 365 -12.95 -13.62 1.04
C MET A 365 -12.01 -13.54 2.26
N LEU A 366 -12.56 -13.37 3.46
CA LEU A 366 -11.75 -13.30 4.69
C LEU A 366 -11.03 -14.62 4.96
N VAL A 367 -11.72 -15.76 4.83
CA VAL A 367 -11.09 -17.06 5.07
C VAL A 367 -9.99 -17.38 4.08
N LEU A 368 -10.21 -17.13 2.77
CA LEU A 368 -9.17 -17.34 1.76
C LEU A 368 -8.00 -16.37 1.92
N GLY A 369 -8.31 -15.10 2.18
CA GLY A 369 -7.28 -14.05 2.28
C GLY A 369 -6.39 -14.17 3.51
N LEU A 370 -6.96 -14.58 4.65
CA LEU A 370 -6.26 -14.66 5.93
C LEU A 370 -5.82 -16.08 6.30
N GLY A 371 -6.44 -17.09 5.70
CA GLY A 371 -6.18 -18.51 6.01
C GLY A 371 -4.90 -19.05 5.38
N GLY A 372 -4.05 -18.21 4.75
CA GLY A 372 -2.81 -18.66 4.13
C GLY A 372 -3.00 -19.49 2.87
N ALA A 373 -4.15 -19.37 2.17
CA ALA A 373 -4.40 -20.08 0.93
C ALA A 373 -3.35 -19.72 -0.14
N ILE A 374 -2.73 -20.71 -0.76
CA ILE A 374 -1.79 -20.55 -1.87
C ILE A 374 -2.12 -21.61 -2.91
N ILE A 375 -2.40 -21.20 -4.14
CA ILE A 375 -2.47 -22.12 -5.28
C ILE A 375 -1.13 -22.07 -6.01
N SER A 376 -0.43 -23.21 -6.03
CA SER A 376 0.81 -23.38 -6.78
C SER A 376 0.52 -24.15 -8.07
N ILE A 377 0.72 -23.49 -9.21
CA ILE A 377 0.62 -24.11 -10.54
C ILE A 377 2.04 -24.47 -10.98
N ILE A 378 2.39 -25.75 -10.83
CA ILE A 378 3.72 -26.27 -11.15
C ILE A 378 3.64 -26.95 -12.52
N THR A 379 4.34 -26.40 -13.49
CA THR A 379 4.59 -27.03 -14.79
C THR A 379 6.08 -27.26 -14.99
N LYS A 380 6.50 -28.03 -16.00
CA LYS A 380 7.92 -28.35 -16.25
C LYS A 380 8.84 -27.13 -16.24
N ASN A 381 8.32 -25.94 -16.58
CA ASN A 381 9.11 -24.71 -16.70
C ASN A 381 8.59 -23.53 -15.84
N THR A 382 7.49 -23.70 -15.11
CA THR A 382 6.88 -22.61 -14.35
C THR A 382 6.38 -23.09 -12.99
N ASN A 383 6.68 -22.31 -11.97
CA ASN A 383 6.07 -22.41 -10.66
C ASN A 383 5.44 -21.04 -10.38
N ILE A 384 4.10 -20.94 -10.51
CA ILE A 384 3.33 -19.73 -10.30
C ILE A 384 2.59 -19.91 -8.99
N GLN A 385 2.72 -18.94 -8.10
CA GLN A 385 1.99 -18.92 -6.83
C GLN A 385 0.96 -17.79 -6.84
N ILE A 386 -0.30 -18.15 -6.67
CA ILE A 386 -1.40 -17.19 -6.46
C ILE A 386 -1.67 -17.14 -4.96
N SER A 387 -1.43 -15.97 -4.37
CA SER A 387 -1.61 -15.75 -2.93
C SER A 387 -3.09 -15.75 -2.52
N GLY A 388 -3.36 -15.98 -1.25
CA GLY A 388 -4.71 -15.95 -0.68
C GLY A 388 -5.42 -14.62 -0.89
N MET A 389 -4.69 -13.50 -0.88
CA MET A 389 -5.24 -12.18 -1.19
C MET A 389 -5.77 -12.10 -2.63
N SER A 390 -4.99 -12.58 -3.61
CA SER A 390 -5.43 -12.65 -5.02
C SER A 390 -6.62 -13.58 -5.18
N LEU A 391 -6.60 -14.73 -4.49
CA LEU A 391 -7.72 -15.70 -4.51
C LEU A 391 -8.97 -15.09 -3.90
N ALA A 392 -8.87 -14.41 -2.77
CA ALA A 392 -9.97 -13.72 -2.12
C ALA A 392 -10.63 -12.70 -3.07
N ALA A 393 -9.80 -11.90 -3.78
CA ALA A 393 -10.29 -10.92 -4.75
C ALA A 393 -11.06 -11.59 -5.91
N ILE A 394 -10.42 -12.56 -6.57
CA ILE A 394 -11.01 -13.24 -7.73
C ILE A 394 -12.30 -13.97 -7.35
N ILE A 395 -12.25 -14.78 -6.28
CA ILE A 395 -13.39 -15.57 -5.83
C ILE A 395 -14.51 -14.68 -5.29
N GLY A 396 -14.18 -13.60 -4.55
CA GLY A 396 -15.17 -12.64 -4.08
C GLY A 396 -15.94 -11.97 -5.20
N ILE A 397 -15.25 -11.54 -6.27
CA ILE A 397 -15.88 -10.98 -7.48
C ILE A 397 -16.78 -12.01 -8.15
N ILE A 398 -16.28 -13.23 -8.36
CA ILE A 398 -17.03 -14.30 -9.02
C ILE A 398 -18.29 -14.65 -8.21
N LEU A 399 -18.17 -14.85 -6.89
CA LEU A 399 -19.31 -15.14 -6.03
C LEU A 399 -20.33 -14.01 -6.03
N ASN A 400 -19.86 -12.74 -5.96
CA ASN A 400 -20.77 -11.62 -6.05
C ASN A 400 -21.56 -11.60 -7.36
N LEU A 401 -20.93 -11.89 -8.49
CA LEU A 401 -21.58 -11.93 -9.79
C LEU A 401 -22.60 -13.09 -9.89
N ILE A 402 -22.21 -14.29 -9.48
CA ILE A 402 -23.07 -15.47 -9.54
C ILE A 402 -24.29 -15.30 -8.63
N LEU A 403 -24.07 -14.88 -7.39
CA LEU A 403 -25.15 -14.76 -6.40
C LEU A 403 -26.03 -13.53 -6.60
N SER A 404 -25.59 -12.52 -7.36
CA SER A 404 -26.39 -11.34 -7.69
C SER A 404 -27.53 -11.65 -8.68
N ASN A 405 -27.41 -12.69 -9.50
CA ASN A 405 -28.41 -13.04 -10.50
C ASN A 405 -29.64 -13.79 -9.91
N THR A 406 -29.56 -14.26 -8.65
CA THR A 406 -30.63 -15.05 -8.01
C THR A 406 -31.82 -14.23 -7.52
N LYS A 407 -31.72 -12.89 -7.41
CA LYS A 407 -32.84 -12.04 -6.93
C LYS A 407 -33.91 -11.69 -7.99
N LYS A 408 -33.76 -12.08 -9.26
CA LYS A 408 -34.74 -11.78 -10.31
C LYS A 408 -35.90 -12.77 -10.38
N GLU A 409 -35.83 -13.92 -9.71
CA GLU A 409 -36.86 -14.98 -9.84
C GLU A 409 -37.86 -15.08 -8.67
N THR A 410 -37.70 -14.30 -7.58
CA THR A 410 -38.58 -14.42 -6.40
C THR A 410 -39.64 -13.32 -6.26
N ASN A 411 -39.78 -12.43 -7.24
CA ASN A 411 -40.86 -11.45 -7.31
C ASN A 411 -41.74 -11.67 -8.57
N LYS A 412 -42.34 -12.85 -8.69
CA LYS A 412 -43.52 -13.10 -9.53
C LYS A 412 -44.62 -13.76 -8.70
#